data_277b0644483ee5907bbf49e2cfdc70a3
#
_entry.id   277b0644483ee5907bbf49e2cfdc70a3
#
_cell.length_a   1.000
_cell.length_b   1.000
_cell.length_c   1.000
_cell.angle_alpha   90.00
_cell.angle_beta   90.00
_cell.angle_gamma   90.00
#
_symmetry.space_group_name_H-M   'P 1'
#
loop_
_entity.id
_entity.type
_entity.pdbx_description
1 polymer ?
#
loop_
_entity_poly.entity_id
_entity_poly.type
_entity_poly.pdbx_seq_one_letter_code
_entity_poly.pdbx_strand_id
1 'polypeptide(L)'
;GLELSLGIYVNLGNSFSHYGRTINAIKYYNKAIELRFSHENVVNHENYFKALISKAKTLEDYSNLDYNIGHKSYFIKFAYKLYKEALNLFEKNKNIYHINISIIDEMLNKVNFYSKLENIENIEYFESYKIKFLEDENNYRKWCLSNKFFLNSMNDLGNYDISTYDTLNLPNLITKIDEGFPKTITNFNQIKQEFITFRHLLFEGLHEKTQKFYDKETSITDDYDYNLYDINIEKIKIAFRGFYSIFDKIAYFLNEYFNIEIQENQIDFRKIWFNKERKINNKFNELNNLALRGLYLISKDLFFNNNDEQSKKIIEVLEPEAQAINDIRNHLE
;
A
#
# COMPACT_ATOMS: atom_id res chain seq x y z
N GLY A 1 -16.00 -2.97 22.99
CA GLY A 1 -16.35 -4.22 22.42
C GLY A 1 -16.31 -4.26 20.90
N LEU A 2 -16.83 -5.33 20.35
CA LEU A 2 -16.79 -5.65 18.91
C LEU A 2 -17.34 -4.53 17.99
N GLU A 3 -18.49 -3.98 18.34
CA GLU A 3 -19.15 -2.92 17.59
C GLU A 3 -18.27 -1.66 17.50
N LEU A 4 -17.59 -1.32 18.58
CA LEU A 4 -16.64 -0.21 18.62
C LEU A 4 -15.46 -0.48 17.68
N SER A 5 -14.92 -1.70 17.69
CA SER A 5 -13.81 -2.08 16.80
C SER A 5 -14.20 -2.00 15.32
N LEU A 6 -15.40 -2.49 14.96
CA LEU A 6 -15.96 -2.36 13.61
C LEU A 6 -16.08 -0.89 13.19
N GLY A 7 -16.67 -0.06 14.05
CA GLY A 7 -16.82 1.38 13.79
C GLY A 7 -15.48 2.08 13.62
N ILE A 8 -14.50 1.78 14.46
CA ILE A 8 -13.14 2.34 14.37
C ILE A 8 -12.48 1.96 13.04
N TYR A 9 -12.49 0.67 12.67
CA TYR A 9 -11.86 0.23 11.43
C TYR A 9 -12.53 0.85 10.18
N VAL A 10 -13.86 0.94 10.15
CA VAL A 10 -14.58 1.60 9.05
C VAL A 10 -14.22 3.08 8.96
N ASN A 11 -14.20 3.79 10.08
CA ASN A 11 -13.89 5.23 10.10
C ASN A 11 -12.43 5.50 9.71
N LEU A 12 -11.47 4.67 10.18
CA LEU A 12 -10.09 4.76 9.74
C LEU A 12 -9.97 4.50 8.23
N GLY A 13 -10.63 3.45 7.73
CA GLY A 13 -10.67 3.16 6.30
C GLY A 13 -11.21 4.34 5.48
N ASN A 14 -12.33 4.94 5.92
CA ASN A 14 -12.92 6.11 5.26
C ASN A 14 -11.98 7.31 5.28
N SER A 15 -11.31 7.57 6.40
CA SER A 15 -10.34 8.67 6.52
C SER A 15 -9.16 8.47 5.57
N PHE A 16 -8.58 7.28 5.53
CA PHE A 16 -7.48 6.97 4.60
C PHE A 16 -7.91 7.06 3.13
N SER A 17 -9.10 6.58 2.79
CA SER A 17 -9.66 6.70 1.43
C SER A 17 -9.82 8.17 1.03
N HIS A 18 -10.38 9.00 1.91
CA HIS A 18 -10.55 10.44 1.67
C HIS A 18 -9.22 11.15 1.42
N TYR A 19 -8.16 10.72 2.09
CA TYR A 19 -6.83 11.27 1.94
C TYR A 19 -6.01 10.66 0.79
N GLY A 20 -6.56 9.73 0.02
CA GLY A 20 -5.88 9.09 -1.10
C GLY A 20 -4.91 7.97 -0.70
N ARG A 21 -4.93 7.54 0.56
CA ARG A 21 -4.14 6.40 1.07
C ARG A 21 -4.92 5.10 0.85
N THR A 22 -5.19 4.77 -0.39
CA THR A 22 -6.07 3.68 -0.83
C THR A 22 -5.69 2.33 -0.21
N ILE A 23 -4.40 1.99 -0.20
CA ILE A 23 -3.89 0.72 0.37
C ILE A 23 -4.19 0.62 1.87
N ASN A 24 -3.97 1.71 2.61
CA ASN A 24 -4.31 1.76 4.03
C ASN A 24 -5.83 1.64 4.25
N ALA A 25 -6.64 2.28 3.42
CA ALA A 25 -8.09 2.16 3.50
C ALA A 25 -8.54 0.70 3.34
N ILE A 26 -8.06 0.01 2.29
CA ILE A 26 -8.37 -1.40 2.04
C ILE A 26 -7.92 -2.28 3.23
N LYS A 27 -6.74 -2.02 3.81
CA LYS A 27 -6.23 -2.73 5.01
C LYS A 27 -7.23 -2.65 6.18
N TYR A 28 -7.77 -1.47 6.46
CA TYR A 28 -8.70 -1.29 7.58
C TYR A 28 -10.09 -1.87 7.29
N TYR A 29 -10.59 -1.75 6.07
CA TYR A 29 -11.83 -2.43 5.68
C TYR A 29 -11.69 -3.95 5.75
N ASN A 30 -10.54 -4.51 5.36
CA ASN A 30 -10.26 -5.93 5.53
C ASN A 30 -10.31 -6.35 6.99
N LYS A 31 -9.67 -5.58 7.90
CA LYS A 31 -9.76 -5.84 9.35
C LYS A 31 -11.20 -5.87 9.85
N ALA A 32 -12.05 -4.94 9.39
CA ALA A 32 -13.47 -4.94 9.74
C ALA A 32 -14.20 -6.19 9.21
N ILE A 33 -13.94 -6.56 7.96
CA ILE A 33 -14.58 -7.71 7.30
C ILE A 33 -14.11 -9.04 7.92
N GLU A 34 -12.84 -9.15 8.28
CA GLU A 34 -12.24 -10.35 8.86
C GLU A 34 -12.77 -10.67 10.27
N LEU A 35 -13.30 -9.70 11.01
CA LEU A 35 -13.92 -9.91 12.31
C LEU A 35 -15.09 -10.94 12.26
N ARG A 36 -15.70 -11.16 11.09
CA ARG A 36 -16.74 -12.19 10.90
C ARG A 36 -16.25 -13.62 11.20
N PHE A 37 -14.97 -13.88 11.01
CA PHE A 37 -14.40 -15.21 11.25
C PHE A 37 -14.19 -15.52 12.73
N SER A 38 -14.10 -14.49 13.57
CA SER A 38 -13.95 -14.61 15.01
C SER A 38 -15.26 -14.41 15.78
N HIS A 39 -16.30 -13.84 15.13
CA HIS A 39 -17.57 -13.49 15.78
C HIS A 39 -18.74 -13.69 14.81
N GLU A 40 -19.57 -14.69 15.03
CA GLU A 40 -20.67 -15.08 14.14
C GLU A 40 -21.71 -13.96 13.87
N ASN A 41 -21.95 -13.10 14.85
CA ASN A 41 -22.96 -12.03 14.76
C ASN A 41 -22.47 -10.76 14.06
N VAL A 42 -21.21 -10.69 13.64
CA VAL A 42 -20.63 -9.48 12.99
C VAL A 42 -21.40 -9.09 11.73
N VAL A 43 -21.84 -10.07 10.95
CA VAL A 43 -22.54 -9.85 9.69
C VAL A 43 -23.87 -9.08 9.86
N ASN A 44 -24.45 -9.09 11.06
CA ASN A 44 -25.70 -8.38 11.36
C ASN A 44 -25.47 -6.92 11.77
N HIS A 45 -24.21 -6.50 11.94
CA HIS A 45 -23.89 -5.12 12.28
C HIS A 45 -23.86 -4.20 11.05
N GLU A 46 -24.51 -3.05 11.17
CA GLU A 46 -24.54 -2.02 10.11
C GLU A 46 -23.11 -1.59 9.69
N ASN A 47 -22.15 -1.56 10.62
CA ASN A 47 -20.77 -1.21 10.31
C ASN A 47 -20.08 -2.28 9.44
N TYR A 48 -20.46 -3.56 9.52
CA TYR A 48 -19.98 -4.58 8.60
C TYR A 48 -20.47 -4.30 7.16
N PHE A 49 -21.76 -3.99 7.02
CA PHE A 49 -22.34 -3.55 5.74
C PHE A 49 -21.60 -2.32 5.19
N LYS A 50 -21.35 -1.31 6.03
CA LYS A 50 -20.58 -0.12 5.64
C LYS A 50 -19.15 -0.46 5.19
N ALA A 51 -18.49 -1.41 5.85
CA ALA A 51 -17.15 -1.87 5.45
C ALA A 51 -17.14 -2.45 4.03
N LEU A 52 -18.14 -3.28 3.69
CA LEU A 52 -18.25 -3.88 2.35
C LEU A 52 -18.42 -2.80 1.27
N ILE A 53 -19.32 -1.85 1.48
CA ILE A 53 -19.57 -0.76 0.51
C ILE A 53 -18.35 0.13 0.36
N SER A 54 -17.78 0.57 1.48
CA SER A 54 -16.63 1.47 1.45
C SER A 54 -15.43 0.81 0.77
N LYS A 55 -15.19 -0.49 1.03
CA LYS A 55 -14.18 -1.26 0.31
C LYS A 55 -14.48 -1.35 -1.18
N ALA A 56 -15.73 -1.63 -1.55
CA ALA A 56 -16.14 -1.71 -2.96
C ALA A 56 -15.88 -0.38 -3.70
N LYS A 57 -16.31 0.75 -3.12
CA LYS A 57 -16.03 2.09 -3.68
C LYS A 57 -14.54 2.36 -3.80
N THR A 58 -13.76 2.02 -2.79
CA THR A 58 -12.30 2.19 -2.82
C THR A 58 -11.64 1.34 -3.90
N LEU A 59 -12.12 0.12 -4.15
CA LEU A 59 -11.62 -0.71 -5.25
C LEU A 59 -12.00 -0.15 -6.63
N GLU A 60 -13.19 0.44 -6.78
CA GLU A 60 -13.56 1.16 -8.01
C GLU A 60 -12.62 2.35 -8.26
N ASP A 61 -12.37 3.16 -7.23
CA ASP A 61 -11.44 4.29 -7.32
C ASP A 61 -10.04 3.82 -7.67
N TYR A 62 -9.59 2.72 -7.07
CA TYR A 62 -8.28 2.12 -7.37
C TYR A 62 -8.21 1.61 -8.82
N SER A 63 -9.29 1.03 -9.34
CA SER A 63 -9.36 0.62 -10.75
C SER A 63 -9.15 1.78 -11.71
N ASN A 64 -9.60 2.99 -11.33
CA ASN A 64 -9.42 4.19 -12.15
C ASN A 64 -7.98 4.72 -12.14
N LEU A 65 -7.21 4.42 -11.09
CA LEU A 65 -5.80 4.78 -10.99
C LEU A 65 -4.89 3.82 -11.75
N ASP A 66 -5.27 2.55 -11.87
CA ASP A 66 -4.50 1.56 -12.60
C ASP A 66 -4.68 1.74 -14.11
N TYR A 67 -3.62 1.76 -14.86
CA TYR A 67 -3.65 1.86 -16.33
C TYR A 67 -3.75 0.48 -17.01
N ASN A 68 -3.46 -0.61 -16.30
CA ASN A 68 -3.55 -1.96 -16.84
C ASN A 68 -5.01 -2.42 -16.91
N ILE A 69 -5.53 -2.58 -18.11
CA ILE A 69 -6.93 -2.95 -18.36
C ILE A 69 -7.29 -4.29 -17.69
N GLY A 70 -6.35 -5.25 -17.67
CA GLY A 70 -6.54 -6.53 -16.99
C GLY A 70 -6.75 -6.33 -15.48
N HIS A 71 -5.87 -5.57 -14.82
CA HIS A 71 -5.99 -5.26 -13.40
C HIS A 71 -7.28 -4.51 -13.07
N LYS A 72 -7.65 -3.51 -13.88
CA LYS A 72 -8.93 -2.79 -13.73
C LYS A 72 -10.12 -3.73 -13.66
N SER A 73 -10.17 -4.68 -14.58
CA SER A 73 -11.30 -5.64 -14.65
C SER A 73 -11.41 -6.45 -13.37
N TYR A 74 -10.30 -6.81 -12.74
CA TYR A 74 -10.31 -7.56 -11.48
C TYR A 74 -10.79 -6.70 -10.31
N PHE A 75 -10.32 -5.46 -10.18
CA PHE A 75 -10.82 -4.55 -9.15
C PHE A 75 -12.33 -4.38 -9.24
N ILE A 76 -12.87 -4.20 -10.44
CA ILE A 76 -14.31 -4.07 -10.68
C ILE A 76 -15.06 -5.38 -10.32
N LYS A 77 -14.52 -6.56 -10.66
CA LYS A 77 -15.12 -7.84 -10.26
C LYS A 77 -15.22 -7.98 -8.75
N PHE A 78 -14.16 -7.61 -8.03
CA PHE A 78 -14.19 -7.64 -6.56
C PHE A 78 -15.15 -6.61 -5.97
N ALA A 79 -15.19 -5.40 -6.52
CA ALA A 79 -16.17 -4.39 -6.11
C ALA A 79 -17.61 -4.87 -6.31
N TYR A 80 -17.91 -5.42 -7.48
CA TYR A 80 -19.21 -6.02 -7.81
C TYR A 80 -19.63 -7.10 -6.79
N LYS A 81 -18.71 -8.03 -6.46
CA LYS A 81 -18.97 -9.08 -5.46
C LYS A 81 -19.32 -8.49 -4.10
N LEU A 82 -18.58 -7.47 -3.65
CA LEU A 82 -18.83 -6.80 -2.37
C LEU A 82 -20.17 -6.07 -2.37
N TYR A 83 -20.55 -5.39 -3.46
CA TYR A 83 -21.86 -4.77 -3.59
C TYR A 83 -23.00 -5.80 -3.56
N LYS A 84 -22.86 -6.94 -4.25
CA LYS A 84 -23.84 -8.03 -4.17
C LYS A 84 -23.99 -8.57 -2.76
N GLU A 85 -22.87 -8.80 -2.06
CA GLU A 85 -22.89 -9.26 -0.67
C GLU A 85 -23.58 -8.24 0.23
N ALA A 86 -23.27 -6.96 0.09
CA ALA A 86 -23.90 -5.89 0.87
C ALA A 86 -25.40 -5.80 0.61
N LEU A 87 -25.85 -5.87 -0.65
CA LEU A 87 -27.29 -5.88 -0.97
C LEU A 87 -28.01 -7.07 -0.36
N ASN A 88 -27.43 -8.28 -0.43
CA ASN A 88 -28.00 -9.46 0.18
C ASN A 88 -28.13 -9.33 1.70
N LEU A 89 -27.15 -8.70 2.35
CA LEU A 89 -27.20 -8.44 3.80
C LEU A 89 -28.26 -7.39 4.13
N PHE A 90 -28.37 -6.32 3.34
CA PHE A 90 -29.41 -5.32 3.52
C PHE A 90 -30.79 -5.94 3.43
N GLU A 91 -31.06 -6.77 2.41
CA GLU A 91 -32.36 -7.45 2.26
C GLU A 91 -32.72 -8.30 3.48
N LYS A 92 -31.75 -8.99 4.09
CA LYS A 92 -31.96 -9.81 5.29
C LYS A 92 -32.15 -9.00 6.58
N ASN A 93 -31.61 -7.77 6.62
CA ASN A 93 -31.56 -6.96 7.84
C ASN A 93 -32.25 -5.60 7.67
N LYS A 94 -33.20 -5.46 6.75
CA LYS A 94 -33.93 -4.20 6.46
C LYS A 94 -34.49 -3.48 7.69
N ASN A 95 -34.93 -4.25 8.68
CA ASN A 95 -35.54 -3.70 9.90
C ASN A 95 -34.50 -3.25 10.95
N ILE A 96 -33.23 -3.60 10.76
CA ILE A 96 -32.15 -3.35 11.72
C ILE A 96 -31.26 -2.20 11.21
N TYR A 97 -31.04 -2.14 9.89
CA TYR A 97 -30.13 -1.18 9.30
C TYR A 97 -30.83 0.18 9.05
N HIS A 98 -30.23 1.24 9.58
CA HIS A 98 -30.66 2.61 9.36
C HIS A 98 -29.88 3.25 8.19
N ILE A 99 -30.02 2.67 7.00
CA ILE A 99 -29.28 3.10 5.79
C ILE A 99 -30.15 4.00 4.92
N ASN A 100 -29.56 5.07 4.40
CA ASN A 100 -30.24 5.93 3.44
C ASN A 100 -30.56 5.17 2.15
N ILE A 101 -31.80 5.22 1.72
CA ILE A 101 -32.31 4.54 0.50
C ILE A 101 -31.46 4.92 -0.73
N SER A 102 -31.00 6.17 -0.81
CA SER A 102 -30.14 6.62 -1.93
C SER A 102 -28.84 5.80 -2.07
N ILE A 103 -28.28 5.30 -0.98
CA ILE A 103 -27.10 4.43 -1.01
C ILE A 103 -27.44 3.07 -1.60
N ILE A 104 -28.62 2.55 -1.26
CA ILE A 104 -29.10 1.27 -1.78
C ILE A 104 -29.38 1.39 -3.29
N ASP A 105 -30.03 2.47 -3.72
CA ASP A 105 -30.28 2.73 -5.14
C ASP A 105 -28.98 2.88 -5.94
N GLU A 106 -28.00 3.59 -5.39
CA GLU A 106 -26.66 3.69 -5.99
C GLU A 106 -26.04 2.30 -6.19
N MET A 107 -26.07 1.45 -5.15
CA MET A 107 -25.53 0.10 -5.21
C MET A 107 -26.26 -0.78 -6.22
N LEU A 108 -27.59 -0.72 -6.26
CA LEU A 108 -28.40 -1.44 -7.24
C LEU A 108 -28.05 -1.03 -8.66
N ASN A 109 -27.91 0.27 -8.90
CA ASN A 109 -27.48 0.78 -10.21
C ASN A 109 -26.09 0.27 -10.60
N LYS A 110 -25.14 0.26 -9.67
CA LYS A 110 -23.78 -0.28 -9.91
C LYS A 110 -23.82 -1.78 -10.19
N VAL A 111 -24.52 -2.57 -9.39
CA VAL A 111 -24.67 -4.01 -9.62
C VAL A 111 -25.30 -4.27 -10.97
N ASN A 112 -26.37 -3.56 -11.35
CA ASN A 112 -27.02 -3.69 -12.64
C ASN A 112 -26.11 -3.27 -13.80
N PHE A 113 -25.28 -2.26 -13.62
CA PHE A 113 -24.31 -1.84 -14.62
C PHE A 113 -23.22 -2.89 -14.81
N TYR A 114 -22.59 -3.32 -13.71
CA TYR A 114 -21.49 -4.29 -13.77
C TYR A 114 -21.94 -5.69 -14.20
N SER A 115 -23.17 -6.11 -13.89
CA SER A 115 -23.70 -7.41 -14.31
C SER A 115 -23.74 -7.60 -15.83
N LYS A 116 -23.70 -6.50 -16.59
CA LYS A 116 -23.66 -6.53 -18.07
C LYS A 116 -22.25 -6.71 -18.63
N LEU A 117 -21.22 -6.62 -17.78
CA LEU A 117 -19.86 -6.82 -18.23
C LEU A 117 -19.59 -8.32 -18.42
N GLU A 118 -18.88 -8.64 -19.49
CA GLU A 118 -18.50 -10.01 -19.82
C GLU A 118 -17.66 -10.63 -18.70
N ASN A 119 -18.00 -11.85 -18.31
CA ASN A 119 -17.30 -12.64 -17.28
C ASN A 119 -17.17 -11.96 -15.89
N ILE A 120 -18.07 -11.03 -15.53
CA ILE A 120 -18.02 -10.30 -14.26
C ILE A 120 -18.11 -11.23 -13.03
N GLU A 121 -18.87 -12.31 -13.12
CA GLU A 121 -19.05 -13.28 -12.04
C GLU A 121 -17.91 -14.31 -11.98
N ASN A 122 -17.15 -14.44 -13.06
CA ASN A 122 -16.08 -15.42 -13.15
C ASN A 122 -14.80 -14.93 -12.47
N ILE A 123 -14.65 -15.29 -11.17
CA ILE A 123 -13.46 -15.03 -10.37
C ILE A 123 -12.57 -16.31 -10.30
N GLU A 124 -12.89 -17.34 -11.05
CA GLU A 124 -12.23 -18.65 -11.01
C GLU A 124 -10.74 -18.61 -11.36
N TYR A 125 -10.26 -17.53 -12.00
CA TYR A 125 -8.84 -17.32 -12.29
C TYR A 125 -8.00 -16.89 -11.07
N PHE A 126 -8.62 -16.60 -9.92
CA PHE A 126 -7.90 -16.34 -8.68
C PHE A 126 -7.64 -17.63 -7.92
N GLU A 127 -6.70 -18.39 -8.42
CA GLU A 127 -6.19 -19.51 -7.64
C GLU A 127 -5.35 -18.97 -6.47
N SER A 128 -5.55 -19.59 -5.29
CA SER A 128 -4.62 -19.39 -4.18
C SER A 128 -3.22 -19.77 -4.64
N TYR A 129 -2.21 -19.03 -4.15
CA TYR A 129 -0.83 -19.31 -4.50
C TYR A 129 -0.49 -20.78 -4.24
N LYS A 130 -0.08 -21.49 -5.28
CA LYS A 130 0.39 -22.88 -5.22
C LYS A 130 1.91 -22.91 -5.33
N ILE A 131 2.52 -23.91 -4.71
CA ILE A 131 3.97 -24.14 -4.83
C ILE A 131 4.30 -24.55 -6.27
N LYS A 132 5.03 -23.71 -6.99
CA LYS A 132 5.37 -23.89 -8.42
C LYS A 132 6.88 -23.91 -8.67
N PHE A 133 7.68 -23.50 -7.71
CA PHE A 133 9.11 -23.24 -7.83
C PHE A 133 9.93 -24.10 -6.85
N LEU A 134 11.23 -23.96 -6.90
CA LEU A 134 12.12 -24.52 -5.88
C LEU A 134 11.79 -23.98 -4.49
N GLU A 135 12.17 -24.70 -3.44
CA GLU A 135 11.78 -24.39 -2.06
C GLU A 135 12.17 -22.96 -1.65
N ASP A 136 13.38 -22.54 -1.93
CA ASP A 136 13.88 -21.20 -1.57
C ASP A 136 13.09 -20.10 -2.28
N GLU A 137 12.82 -20.27 -3.58
CA GLU A 137 12.02 -19.30 -4.33
C GLU A 137 10.58 -19.25 -3.82
N ASN A 138 9.99 -20.41 -3.48
CA ASN A 138 8.65 -20.44 -2.92
C ASN A 138 8.56 -19.76 -1.55
N ASN A 139 9.56 -19.95 -0.69
CA ASN A 139 9.63 -19.31 0.62
C ASN A 139 9.70 -17.80 0.48
N TYR A 140 10.55 -17.31 -0.41
CA TYR A 140 10.66 -15.90 -0.72
C TYR A 140 9.33 -15.33 -1.27
N ARG A 141 8.71 -16.00 -2.26
CA ARG A 141 7.45 -15.54 -2.86
C ARG A 141 6.29 -15.54 -1.85
N LYS A 142 6.19 -16.56 -1.01
CA LYS A 142 5.19 -16.62 0.08
C LYS A 142 5.39 -15.47 1.06
N TRP A 143 6.64 -15.20 1.46
CA TRP A 143 6.96 -14.09 2.34
C TRP A 143 6.59 -12.74 1.71
N CYS A 144 6.99 -12.51 0.45
CA CYS A 144 6.60 -11.30 -0.28
C CYS A 144 5.08 -11.15 -0.38
N LEU A 145 4.35 -12.23 -0.67
CA LEU A 145 2.90 -12.22 -0.81
C LEU A 145 2.22 -11.90 0.53
N SER A 146 2.66 -12.56 1.61
CA SER A 146 2.10 -12.35 2.95
C SER A 146 2.31 -10.93 3.47
N ASN A 147 3.44 -10.30 3.10
CA ASN A 147 3.78 -8.93 3.47
C ASN A 147 3.40 -7.90 2.40
N LYS A 148 2.78 -8.31 1.29
CA LYS A 148 2.38 -7.45 0.17
C LYS A 148 3.54 -6.66 -0.45
N PHE A 149 4.69 -7.30 -0.57
CA PHE A 149 5.91 -6.68 -1.10
C PHE A 149 6.11 -6.81 -2.60
N PHE A 150 5.22 -7.46 -3.33
CA PHE A 150 5.30 -7.41 -4.79
C PHE A 150 4.91 -6.02 -5.31
N LEU A 151 5.61 -5.55 -6.33
CA LEU A 151 5.24 -4.35 -7.07
C LEU A 151 4.07 -4.70 -8.01
N ASN A 152 2.90 -4.91 -7.42
CA ASN A 152 1.70 -5.39 -8.08
C ASN A 152 0.46 -4.87 -7.36
N SER A 153 -0.37 -4.11 -8.07
CA SER A 153 -1.61 -3.56 -7.50
C SER A 153 -2.59 -4.65 -7.01
N MET A 154 -2.48 -5.87 -7.56
CA MET A 154 -3.32 -7.00 -7.16
C MET A 154 -3.05 -7.53 -5.75
N ASN A 155 -1.93 -7.15 -5.11
CA ASN A 155 -1.63 -7.50 -3.71
C ASN A 155 -2.77 -7.17 -2.74
N ASP A 156 -3.52 -6.10 -3.03
CA ASP A 156 -4.56 -5.59 -2.15
C ASP A 156 -5.87 -6.37 -2.25
N LEU A 157 -6.01 -7.21 -3.27
CA LEU A 157 -7.16 -8.10 -3.43
C LEU A 157 -7.07 -9.36 -2.56
N GLY A 158 -5.88 -9.89 -2.34
CA GLY A 158 -5.64 -11.09 -1.54
C GLY A 158 -4.40 -11.88 -1.95
N ASN A 159 -4.21 -13.03 -1.30
CA ASN A 159 -3.06 -13.91 -1.53
C ASN A 159 -3.30 -14.83 -2.74
N TYR A 160 -3.32 -14.25 -3.91
CA TYR A 160 -3.57 -14.94 -5.17
C TYR A 160 -2.28 -15.16 -5.96
N ASP A 161 -2.27 -16.17 -6.80
CA ASP A 161 -1.12 -16.49 -7.66
C ASP A 161 -0.73 -15.30 -8.57
N ILE A 162 -1.74 -14.63 -9.14
CA ILE A 162 -1.55 -13.44 -9.97
C ILE A 162 -0.85 -12.27 -9.25
N SER A 163 -0.90 -12.24 -7.93
CA SER A 163 -0.23 -11.22 -7.11
C SER A 163 1.25 -11.50 -6.87
N THR A 164 1.78 -12.65 -7.30
CA THR A 164 3.15 -13.10 -6.98
C THR A 164 4.23 -12.62 -7.94
N TYR A 165 3.95 -11.63 -8.77
CA TYR A 165 4.87 -11.08 -9.77
C TYR A 165 4.96 -9.57 -9.67
N ASP A 166 6.14 -9.02 -9.94
CA ASP A 166 6.37 -7.56 -9.98
C ASP A 166 5.95 -7.00 -11.35
N THR A 167 4.66 -6.75 -11.52
CA THR A 167 4.04 -6.33 -12.79
C THR A 167 3.89 -4.82 -12.93
N LEU A 168 4.29 -4.02 -11.92
CA LEU A 168 4.19 -2.57 -11.97
C LEU A 168 5.06 -2.00 -13.09
N ASN A 169 4.42 -1.35 -14.06
CA ASN A 169 5.08 -0.73 -15.20
C ASN A 169 4.52 0.67 -15.42
N LEU A 170 5.27 1.51 -16.12
CA LEU A 170 4.73 2.76 -16.65
C LEU A 170 3.81 2.48 -17.86
N PRO A 171 2.85 3.37 -18.12
CA PRO A 171 2.11 3.35 -19.38
C PRO A 171 3.06 3.45 -20.58
N ASN A 172 2.63 2.96 -21.72
CA ASN A 172 3.39 3.12 -22.96
C ASN A 172 3.56 4.60 -23.27
N LEU A 173 4.79 5.05 -23.36
CA LEU A 173 5.12 6.42 -23.73
C LEU A 173 5.49 6.46 -25.20
N ILE A 174 4.93 7.42 -25.93
CA ILE A 174 5.32 7.72 -27.31
C ILE A 174 6.33 8.88 -27.23
N THR A 175 7.57 8.60 -27.60
CA THR A 175 8.64 9.60 -27.67
C THR A 175 9.13 9.76 -29.09
N LYS A 176 9.62 10.93 -29.44
CA LYS A 176 10.29 11.14 -30.72
C LYS A 176 11.66 10.43 -30.70
N ILE A 177 12.06 9.88 -31.83
CA ILE A 177 13.31 9.13 -31.95
C ILE A 177 14.53 9.97 -31.59
N ASP A 178 14.47 11.27 -31.84
CA ASP A 178 15.58 12.21 -31.66
C ASP A 178 15.72 12.72 -30.19
N GLU A 179 14.74 12.47 -29.33
CA GLU A 179 14.74 12.98 -27.94
C GLU A 179 15.45 12.04 -26.94
N GLY A 180 15.89 10.86 -27.40
CA GLY A 180 16.53 9.87 -26.54
C GLY A 180 15.55 9.17 -25.57
N PHE A 181 16.10 8.41 -24.63
CA PHE A 181 15.28 7.67 -23.66
C PHE A 181 14.82 8.62 -22.53
N PRO A 182 13.52 8.74 -22.23
CA PRO A 182 13.05 9.66 -21.19
C PRO A 182 13.64 9.32 -19.83
N LYS A 183 14.20 10.31 -19.14
CA LYS A 183 14.77 10.18 -17.79
C LYS A 183 13.75 9.59 -16.80
N THR A 184 12.47 9.90 -16.96
CA THR A 184 11.39 9.37 -16.15
C THR A 184 11.32 7.83 -16.17
N ILE A 185 11.52 7.20 -17.35
CA ILE A 185 11.53 5.73 -17.46
C ILE A 185 12.76 5.17 -16.74
N THR A 186 13.92 5.78 -16.92
CA THR A 186 15.15 5.35 -16.26
C THR A 186 15.03 5.45 -14.75
N ASN A 187 14.53 6.57 -14.23
CA ASN A 187 14.31 6.78 -12.80
C ASN A 187 13.32 5.77 -12.23
N PHE A 188 12.21 5.53 -12.93
CA PHE A 188 11.22 4.56 -12.49
C PHE A 188 11.78 3.13 -12.43
N ASN A 189 12.52 2.70 -13.46
CA ASN A 189 13.14 1.39 -13.48
C ASN A 189 14.21 1.24 -12.41
N GLN A 190 14.96 2.30 -12.10
CA GLN A 190 15.93 2.31 -11.02
C GLN A 190 15.23 2.16 -9.66
N ILE A 191 14.15 2.88 -9.41
CA ILE A 191 13.34 2.76 -8.19
C ILE A 191 12.84 1.32 -8.01
N LYS A 192 12.31 0.71 -9.07
CA LYS A 192 11.87 -0.70 -9.04
C LYS A 192 13.02 -1.65 -8.69
N GLN A 193 14.15 -1.52 -9.39
CA GLN A 193 15.30 -2.41 -9.16
C GLN A 193 15.83 -2.29 -7.73
N GLU A 194 15.92 -1.08 -7.20
CA GLU A 194 16.40 -0.87 -5.84
C GLU A 194 15.41 -1.42 -4.81
N PHE A 195 14.10 -1.19 -5.02
CA PHE A 195 13.09 -1.78 -4.15
C PHE A 195 13.21 -3.32 -4.09
N ILE A 196 13.34 -3.97 -5.25
CA ILE A 196 13.50 -5.42 -5.33
C ILE A 196 14.79 -5.87 -4.61
N THR A 197 15.88 -5.12 -4.78
CA THR A 197 17.17 -5.41 -4.12
C THR A 197 17.05 -5.32 -2.61
N PHE A 198 16.47 -4.22 -2.09
CA PHE A 198 16.32 -4.05 -0.63
C PHE A 198 15.30 -5.03 -0.03
N ARG A 199 14.25 -5.38 -0.76
CA ARG A 199 13.31 -6.43 -0.38
C ARG A 199 14.02 -7.79 -0.23
N HIS A 200 14.92 -8.12 -1.17
CA HIS A 200 15.67 -9.37 -1.11
C HIS A 200 16.66 -9.36 0.06
N LEU A 201 17.40 -8.28 0.27
CA LEU A 201 18.29 -8.13 1.43
C LEU A 201 17.55 -8.26 2.75
N LEU A 202 16.35 -7.67 2.85
CA LEU A 202 15.50 -7.79 4.03
C LEU A 202 15.08 -9.25 4.26
N PHE A 203 14.67 -9.95 3.19
CA PHE A 203 14.31 -11.37 3.29
C PHE A 203 15.48 -12.22 3.77
N GLU A 204 16.66 -12.07 3.17
CA GLU A 204 17.86 -12.79 3.60
C GLU A 204 18.20 -12.49 5.06
N GLY A 205 18.22 -11.21 5.45
CA GLY A 205 18.53 -10.81 6.83
C GLY A 205 17.57 -11.38 7.87
N LEU A 206 16.28 -11.57 7.51
CA LEU A 206 15.28 -12.13 8.41
C LEU A 206 15.26 -13.67 8.48
N HIS A 207 15.67 -14.35 7.40
CA HIS A 207 15.47 -15.80 7.28
C HIS A 207 16.74 -16.62 7.26
N GLU A 208 17.91 -16.02 7.00
CA GLU A 208 19.16 -16.73 7.02
C GLU A 208 19.62 -16.97 8.47
N LYS A 209 19.69 -18.25 8.85
CA LYS A 209 20.02 -18.66 10.22
C LYS A 209 21.46 -19.11 10.38
N THR A 210 22.19 -19.23 9.28
CA THR A 210 23.54 -19.83 9.30
C THR A 210 24.56 -18.72 9.50
N GLN A 211 25.30 -18.78 10.61
CA GLN A 211 26.45 -17.90 10.82
C GLN A 211 27.49 -18.16 9.75
N LYS A 212 27.93 -17.15 9.05
CA LYS A 212 28.93 -17.23 7.98
C LYS A 212 30.34 -17.24 8.59
N PHE A 213 31.28 -17.84 7.86
CA PHE A 213 32.68 -17.94 8.36
C PHE A 213 33.28 -16.56 8.64
N TYR A 214 32.94 -15.55 7.85
CA TYR A 214 33.47 -14.19 7.99
C TYR A 214 32.87 -13.43 9.17
N ASP A 215 31.71 -13.82 9.70
CA ASP A 215 31.11 -13.22 10.90
C ASP A 215 31.80 -13.69 12.19
N LYS A 216 32.43 -14.88 12.17
CA LYS A 216 33.08 -15.45 13.36
C LYS A 216 34.25 -14.63 13.85
N GLU A 217 34.90 -13.88 12.96
CA GLU A 217 36.08 -13.07 13.29
C GLU A 217 35.71 -11.67 13.78
N THR A 218 34.48 -11.24 13.59
CA THR A 218 33.98 -9.91 14.02
C THR A 218 33.30 -9.92 15.38
N SER A 219 32.91 -11.09 15.88
CA SER A 219 32.28 -11.24 17.19
C SER A 219 33.32 -11.12 18.32
N ILE A 220 33.28 -10.03 19.08
CA ILE A 220 34.16 -9.77 20.24
C ILE A 220 33.54 -10.28 21.56
N THR A 221 32.29 -10.77 21.51
CA THR A 221 31.52 -11.13 22.68
C THR A 221 31.39 -12.63 22.86
N ASP A 222 31.29 -13.07 24.12
CA ASP A 222 31.07 -14.47 24.51
C ASP A 222 29.84 -15.07 23.82
N ASP A 223 29.84 -16.38 23.61
CA ASP A 223 28.73 -17.16 22.98
C ASP A 223 27.37 -17.00 23.67
N TYR A 224 27.31 -16.33 24.81
CA TYR A 224 26.10 -16.05 25.59
C TYR A 224 25.46 -14.69 25.28
N ASP A 225 26.17 -13.79 24.58
CA ASP A 225 25.59 -12.50 24.18
C ASP A 225 24.89 -12.63 22.84
N TYR A 226 23.66 -12.10 22.73
CA TYR A 226 22.95 -11.98 21.48
C TYR A 226 23.83 -11.27 20.46
N ASN A 227 24.09 -11.90 19.31
CA ASN A 227 24.90 -11.33 18.23
C ASN A 227 24.24 -10.05 17.68
N LEU A 228 24.56 -8.92 18.28
CA LEU A 228 24.15 -7.60 17.77
C LEU A 228 24.93 -7.19 16.51
N TYR A 229 26.01 -7.93 16.19
CA TYR A 229 26.96 -7.65 15.10
C TYR A 229 27.05 -8.83 14.14
N ASP A 230 25.93 -9.13 13.46
CA ASP A 230 25.79 -10.20 12.49
C ASP A 230 25.53 -9.59 11.10
N ILE A 231 26.02 -10.21 10.04
CA ILE A 231 25.78 -9.80 8.66
C ILE A 231 24.27 -9.72 8.35
N ASN A 232 23.46 -10.55 8.98
CA ASN A 232 22.02 -10.54 8.77
C ASN A 232 21.39 -9.27 9.34
N ILE A 233 21.87 -8.80 10.49
CA ILE A 233 21.46 -7.51 11.06
C ILE A 233 21.89 -6.36 10.16
N GLU A 234 23.11 -6.41 9.63
CA GLU A 234 23.58 -5.38 8.69
C GLU A 234 22.79 -5.39 7.38
N LYS A 235 22.39 -6.56 6.85
CA LYS A 235 21.47 -6.65 5.69
C LYS A 235 20.13 -5.96 5.97
N ILE A 236 19.56 -6.18 7.17
CA ILE A 236 18.31 -5.51 7.59
C ILE A 236 18.50 -3.99 7.66
N LYS A 237 19.59 -3.52 8.27
CA LYS A 237 19.91 -2.08 8.35
C LYS A 237 20.10 -1.46 6.96
N ILE A 238 20.83 -2.13 6.08
CA ILE A 238 21.03 -1.67 4.69
C ILE A 238 19.70 -1.63 3.95
N ALA A 239 18.87 -2.67 4.07
CA ALA A 239 17.55 -2.70 3.47
C ALA A 239 16.68 -1.55 3.96
N PHE A 240 16.65 -1.29 5.27
CA PHE A 240 15.90 -0.19 5.87
C PHE A 240 16.36 1.17 5.32
N ARG A 241 17.66 1.47 5.34
CA ARG A 241 18.22 2.71 4.76
C ARG A 241 17.89 2.82 3.27
N GLY A 242 17.96 1.70 2.56
CA GLY A 242 17.64 1.61 1.15
C GLY A 242 16.19 1.93 0.85
N PHE A 243 15.25 1.35 1.56
CA PHE A 243 13.81 1.67 1.43
C PHE A 243 13.54 3.14 1.73
N TYR A 244 14.22 3.70 2.72
CA TYR A 244 14.08 5.11 3.05
C TYR A 244 14.57 6.01 1.91
N SER A 245 15.72 5.67 1.29
CA SER A 245 16.28 6.42 0.15
C SER A 245 15.40 6.39 -1.10
N ILE A 246 14.50 5.39 -1.23
CA ILE A 246 13.54 5.33 -2.35
C ILE A 246 12.61 6.55 -2.35
N PHE A 247 12.27 7.09 -1.19
CA PHE A 247 11.42 8.30 -1.13
C PHE A 247 12.07 9.49 -1.82
N ASP A 248 13.37 9.68 -1.64
CA ASP A 248 14.09 10.77 -2.34
C ASP A 248 14.14 10.50 -3.85
N LYS A 249 14.28 9.26 -4.27
CA LYS A 249 14.21 8.90 -5.69
C LYS A 249 12.82 9.12 -6.30
N ILE A 250 11.76 8.90 -5.52
CA ILE A 250 10.40 9.28 -5.90
C ILE A 250 10.32 10.81 -6.07
N ALA A 251 10.97 11.58 -5.20
CA ALA A 251 11.02 13.03 -5.36
C ALA A 251 11.74 13.46 -6.66
N TYR A 252 12.87 12.82 -7.00
CA TYR A 252 13.52 13.04 -8.30
C TYR A 252 12.59 12.72 -9.47
N PHE A 253 11.90 11.57 -9.40
CA PHE A 253 10.92 11.20 -10.43
C PHE A 253 9.81 12.25 -10.57
N LEU A 254 9.24 12.70 -9.45
CA LEU A 254 8.19 13.73 -9.45
C LEU A 254 8.67 15.06 -9.99
N ASN A 255 9.91 15.48 -9.63
CA ASN A 255 10.50 16.71 -10.14
C ASN A 255 10.61 16.70 -11.67
N GLU A 256 11.07 15.60 -12.23
CA GLU A 256 11.18 15.41 -13.68
C GLU A 256 9.80 15.30 -14.34
N TYR A 257 8.94 14.44 -13.81
CA TYR A 257 7.64 14.15 -14.42
C TYR A 257 6.71 15.36 -14.46
N PHE A 258 6.69 16.16 -13.39
CA PHE A 258 5.87 17.36 -13.31
C PHE A 258 6.62 18.64 -13.73
N ASN A 259 7.89 18.51 -14.13
CA ASN A 259 8.74 19.65 -14.49
C ASN A 259 8.72 20.76 -13.41
N ILE A 260 9.05 20.38 -12.16
CA ILE A 260 8.97 21.29 -11.01
C ILE A 260 10.16 22.27 -10.98
N GLU A 261 11.27 21.91 -11.65
CA GLU A 261 12.47 22.72 -11.81
C GLU A 261 13.26 22.99 -10.52
N ILE A 262 13.20 22.07 -9.55
CA ILE A 262 14.10 22.12 -8.40
C ILE A 262 15.46 21.59 -8.82
N GLN A 263 16.54 22.26 -8.39
CA GLN A 263 17.91 21.83 -8.66
C GLN A 263 18.19 20.46 -8.02
N GLU A 264 18.91 19.59 -8.72
CA GLU A 264 19.13 18.21 -8.31
C GLU A 264 19.66 18.06 -6.87
N ASN A 265 20.60 18.93 -6.46
CA ASN A 265 21.18 18.93 -5.11
C ASN A 265 20.23 19.46 -4.00
N GLN A 266 19.04 19.90 -4.35
CA GLN A 266 18.04 20.43 -3.43
C GLN A 266 16.79 19.58 -3.38
N ILE A 267 16.71 18.52 -4.20
CA ILE A 267 15.58 17.63 -4.25
C ILE A 267 15.64 16.70 -3.03
N ASP A 268 14.61 16.72 -2.23
CA ASP A 268 14.31 15.70 -1.25
C ASP A 268 12.79 15.48 -1.13
N PHE A 269 12.38 14.32 -0.62
CA PHE A 269 10.98 13.95 -0.56
C PHE A 269 10.15 14.84 0.36
N ARG A 270 10.76 15.48 1.35
CA ARG A 270 10.12 16.42 2.26
C ARG A 270 9.84 17.76 1.60
N LYS A 271 10.80 18.26 0.78
CA LYS A 271 10.76 19.62 0.26
C LYS A 271 10.02 19.74 -1.07
N ILE A 272 9.97 18.68 -1.88
CA ILE A 272 9.41 18.72 -3.22
C ILE A 272 7.98 19.27 -3.29
N TRP A 273 7.23 19.09 -2.21
CA TRP A 273 5.82 19.49 -2.11
C TRP A 273 5.62 21.00 -2.00
N PHE A 274 6.66 21.76 -1.70
CA PHE A 274 6.57 23.17 -1.38
C PHE A 274 7.31 24.06 -2.38
N ASN A 275 6.75 25.25 -2.62
CA ASN A 275 7.43 26.31 -3.32
C ASN A 275 8.40 27.07 -2.39
N LYS A 276 9.12 28.07 -2.93
CA LYS A 276 10.06 28.92 -2.16
C LYS A 276 9.40 29.69 -1.00
N GLU A 277 8.09 29.92 -1.07
CA GLU A 277 7.31 30.58 -0.02
C GLU A 277 6.79 29.59 1.05
N ARG A 278 7.20 28.31 1.00
CA ARG A 278 6.72 27.23 1.87
C ARG A 278 5.22 26.94 1.74
N LYS A 279 4.60 27.35 0.64
CA LYS A 279 3.24 26.94 0.26
C LYS A 279 3.31 25.69 -0.61
N ILE A 280 2.23 24.92 -0.64
CA ILE A 280 2.14 23.75 -1.54
C ILE A 280 2.36 24.27 -2.98
N ASN A 281 3.20 23.57 -3.73
CA ASN A 281 3.49 23.90 -5.10
C ASN A 281 2.21 23.82 -5.95
N ASN A 282 1.93 24.87 -6.72
CA ASN A 282 0.71 24.96 -7.53
C ASN A 282 0.56 23.78 -8.48
N LYS A 283 1.66 23.24 -9.01
CA LYS A 283 1.65 22.07 -9.89
C LYS A 283 1.02 20.83 -9.23
N PHE A 284 1.16 20.68 -7.92
CA PHE A 284 0.47 19.62 -7.17
C PHE A 284 -0.95 19.99 -6.75
N ASN A 285 -1.18 21.27 -6.45
CA ASN A 285 -2.47 21.75 -5.97
C ASN A 285 -3.55 21.73 -7.05
N GLU A 286 -3.17 21.97 -8.31
CA GLU A 286 -4.07 21.94 -9.49
C GLU A 286 -4.46 20.52 -9.91
N LEU A 287 -3.69 19.50 -9.46
CA LEU A 287 -3.94 18.10 -9.78
C LEU A 287 -4.92 17.51 -8.80
N ASN A 288 -6.12 17.18 -9.26
CA ASN A 288 -7.08 16.41 -8.48
C ASN A 288 -6.69 14.91 -8.46
N ASN A 289 -5.48 14.61 -7.99
CA ASN A 289 -4.90 13.28 -7.95
C ASN A 289 -4.81 12.78 -6.51
N LEU A 290 -5.71 11.87 -6.13
CA LEU A 290 -5.78 11.31 -4.77
C LEU A 290 -4.51 10.53 -4.40
N ALA A 291 -3.91 9.78 -5.32
CA ALA A 291 -2.69 9.02 -5.03
C ALA A 291 -1.52 9.96 -4.71
N LEU A 292 -1.41 11.08 -5.43
CA LEU A 292 -0.41 12.11 -5.16
C LEU A 292 -0.64 12.79 -3.80
N ARG A 293 -1.92 13.04 -3.43
CA ARG A 293 -2.27 13.53 -2.10
C ARG A 293 -1.86 12.54 -1.01
N GLY A 294 -2.11 11.24 -1.22
CA GLY A 294 -1.69 10.18 -0.30
C GLY A 294 -0.17 10.14 -0.11
N LEU A 295 0.59 10.30 -1.18
CA LEU A 295 2.05 10.36 -1.15
C LEU A 295 2.57 11.59 -0.39
N TYR A 296 1.93 12.76 -0.57
CA TYR A 296 2.22 13.97 0.22
C TYR A 296 2.02 13.73 1.71
N LEU A 297 0.94 13.04 2.11
CA LEU A 297 0.68 12.74 3.51
C LEU A 297 1.71 11.76 4.10
N ILE A 298 2.17 10.77 3.31
CA ILE A 298 3.29 9.91 3.72
C ILE A 298 4.53 10.76 4.01
N SER A 299 4.81 11.79 3.20
CA SER A 299 5.94 12.68 3.46
C SER A 299 5.79 13.46 4.78
N LYS A 300 4.56 13.77 5.18
CA LYS A 300 4.27 14.39 6.47
C LYS A 300 4.52 13.43 7.63
N ASP A 301 4.09 12.19 7.51
CA ASP A 301 4.25 11.17 8.54
C ASP A 301 5.74 10.83 8.77
N LEU A 302 6.51 10.67 7.68
CA LEU A 302 7.92 10.28 7.73
C LEU A 302 8.86 11.41 8.23
N PHE A 303 8.51 12.68 8.00
CA PHE A 303 9.37 13.83 8.28
C PHE A 303 8.75 14.80 9.27
N PHE A 304 7.95 14.29 10.17
CA PHE A 304 7.30 15.10 11.17
C PHE A 304 8.31 15.77 12.12
N ASN A 305 8.12 17.06 12.39
CA ASN A 305 8.98 17.80 13.29
C ASN A 305 8.52 17.59 14.73
N ASN A 306 9.36 16.99 15.57
CA ASN A 306 9.10 16.69 16.97
C ASN A 306 8.84 17.92 17.88
N ASN A 307 8.80 19.13 17.33
CA ASN A 307 8.69 20.38 18.08
C ASN A 307 7.23 20.76 18.44
N ASP A 308 6.23 20.05 17.92
CA ASP A 308 4.83 20.29 18.26
C ASP A 308 4.24 19.10 19.03
N GLU A 309 4.08 19.25 20.33
CA GLU A 309 3.59 18.17 21.22
C GLU A 309 2.17 17.67 20.87
N GLN A 310 1.29 18.54 20.34
CA GLN A 310 -0.06 18.12 19.99
C GLN A 310 -0.05 17.25 18.75
N SER A 311 0.73 17.61 17.76
CA SER A 311 0.89 16.82 16.55
C SER A 311 1.60 15.49 16.82
N LYS A 312 2.56 15.46 17.76
CA LYS A 312 3.22 14.23 18.23
C LYS A 312 2.21 13.22 18.78
N LYS A 313 1.34 13.66 19.69
CA LYS A 313 0.30 12.80 20.28
C LYS A 313 -0.71 12.28 19.24
N ILE A 314 -1.03 13.07 18.23
CA ILE A 314 -1.95 12.66 17.16
C ILE A 314 -1.32 11.57 16.31
N ILE A 315 -0.04 11.69 15.95
CA ILE A 315 0.68 10.68 15.14
C ILE A 315 0.92 9.41 15.93
N GLU A 316 1.29 9.48 17.21
CA GLU A 316 1.41 8.31 18.09
C GLU A 316 0.14 7.45 18.10
N VAL A 317 -1.02 8.08 17.98
CA VAL A 317 -2.31 7.38 17.98
C VAL A 317 -2.72 6.90 16.59
N LEU A 318 -2.48 7.70 15.56
CA LEU A 318 -2.94 7.40 14.20
C LEU A 318 -1.95 6.56 13.39
N GLU A 319 -0.65 6.79 13.58
CA GLU A 319 0.42 6.14 12.81
C GLU A 319 1.63 5.81 13.71
N PRO A 320 1.46 4.90 14.70
CA PRO A 320 2.55 4.53 15.61
C PRO A 320 3.75 3.93 14.87
N GLU A 321 3.51 3.27 13.72
CA GLU A 321 4.57 2.71 12.89
C GLU A 321 5.45 3.82 12.26
N ALA A 322 4.90 4.99 11.91
CA ALA A 322 5.66 6.10 11.34
C ALA A 322 6.65 6.69 12.35
N GLN A 323 6.27 6.78 13.62
CA GLN A 323 7.16 7.21 14.68
C GLN A 323 8.29 6.21 14.91
N ALA A 324 7.96 4.90 15.01
CA ALA A 324 8.97 3.85 15.16
C ALA A 324 9.97 3.87 14.01
N ILE A 325 9.51 4.07 12.77
CA ILE A 325 10.38 4.18 11.58
C ILE A 325 11.32 5.39 11.71
N ASN A 326 10.81 6.54 12.17
CA ASN A 326 11.63 7.73 12.35
C ASN A 326 12.66 7.57 13.46
N ASP A 327 12.29 6.94 14.56
CA ASP A 327 13.19 6.64 15.67
C ASP A 327 14.29 5.65 15.26
N ILE A 328 13.94 4.58 14.55
CA ILE A 328 14.91 3.63 14.00
C ILE A 328 15.88 4.34 13.04
N ARG A 329 15.38 5.19 12.14
CA ARG A 329 16.23 5.97 11.25
C ARG A 329 17.25 6.80 12.01
N ASN A 330 16.80 7.56 13.00
CA ASN A 330 17.67 8.45 13.78
C ASN A 330 18.73 7.69 14.61
N HIS A 331 18.49 6.42 14.94
CA HIS A 331 19.45 5.56 15.64
C HIS A 331 20.38 4.78 14.72
N LEU A 332 20.05 4.71 13.41
CA LEU A 332 20.89 4.05 12.41
C LEU A 332 21.88 5.01 11.72
N GLU A 333 21.69 6.31 11.88
CA GLU A 333 22.65 7.33 11.45
C GLU A 333 23.80 7.46 12.46
#